data_c534ea1c1f4ad964c7202de1025f63d2
#
_entry.id   c534ea1c1f4ad964c7202de1025f63d2
#
_cell.length_a   1.000
_cell.length_b   1.000
_cell.length_c   1.000
_cell.angle_alpha   90.00
_cell.angle_beta   90.00
_cell.angle_gamma   90.00
#
_symmetry.space_group_name_H-M   'P 1'
#
loop_
_entity.id
_entity.type
_entity.pdbx_description
1 polymer ?
#
loop_
_entity_poly.entity_id
_entity_poly.type
_entity_poly.pdbx_seq_one_letter_code
_entity_poly.pdbx_strand_id
1 'polypeptide(L)'
;VGPGQLNKQEHDPVLKSIEGITIQDRLGNRVPLDLEIRRSDGEWVPLQSILDSGLPVIFNPIYFSCPMLCNLVVENLIKSMAECDLVLGQDYEVVTMSIDPRDSALDARNRKRGLLEVFREEAELTGVSTASAEAGWHFLTGEEKQLKPIADSVGFDYEWNTYNEEYAHGAGAFVLSPEGLLTRTLQGVEFDPQTLRLALVEASDGKVGTWADQMILTCFVYDPDSARYGPEALLVMRLGGLATVLGLGGFLLALRRRDRQNASSEDDDSMDSQREQGK
;
A
#
# COMPACT_ATOMS: atom_id res chain seq x y z
N VAL A 1 -19.71 44.94 -14.94
CA VAL A 1 -20.40 43.93 -14.15
C VAL A 1 -19.68 42.62 -14.43
N GLY A 2 -18.78 42.21 -13.55
CA GLY A 2 -18.03 40.93 -13.63
C GLY A 2 -18.92 39.78 -13.18
N PRO A 3 -18.79 38.57 -13.78
CA PRO A 3 -19.51 37.41 -13.32
C PRO A 3 -18.88 36.95 -11.99
N GLY A 4 -19.73 36.92 -10.94
CA GLY A 4 -19.36 36.41 -9.64
C GLY A 4 -18.94 34.95 -9.77
N GLN A 5 -17.71 34.64 -9.40
CA GLN A 5 -17.25 33.27 -9.14
C GLN A 5 -18.02 32.76 -7.92
N LEU A 6 -19.01 31.92 -8.16
CA LEU A 6 -19.67 31.13 -7.12
C LEU A 6 -18.62 30.16 -6.57
N ASN A 7 -18.15 30.43 -5.37
CA ASN A 7 -17.36 29.50 -4.57
C ASN A 7 -18.29 28.34 -4.17
N LYS A 8 -18.42 27.34 -5.04
CA LYS A 8 -19.31 26.20 -4.90
C LYS A 8 -18.76 25.11 -3.96
N GLN A 9 -17.54 25.27 -3.47
CA GLN A 9 -16.84 24.25 -2.67
C GLN A 9 -17.09 24.34 -1.16
N GLU A 10 -17.64 25.44 -0.66
CA GLU A 10 -17.83 25.62 0.81
C GLU A 10 -19.18 25.15 1.37
N HIS A 11 -20.10 24.63 0.53
CA HIS A 11 -21.48 24.35 0.96
C HIS A 11 -22.05 23.01 0.52
N ASP A 12 -21.19 22.04 0.13
CA ASP A 12 -21.67 20.68 -0.12
C ASP A 12 -21.54 19.86 1.19
N PRO A 13 -22.66 19.54 1.87
CA PRO A 13 -22.62 18.78 3.12
C PRO A 13 -22.05 17.37 2.91
N VAL A 14 -22.09 16.82 1.69
CA VAL A 14 -21.49 15.53 1.34
C VAL A 14 -19.97 15.64 1.39
N LEU A 15 -19.37 16.68 0.79
CA LEU A 15 -17.92 16.89 0.84
C LEU A 15 -17.42 17.11 2.26
N LYS A 16 -18.18 17.81 3.08
CA LYS A 16 -17.83 18.04 4.49
C LYS A 16 -17.90 16.78 5.35
N SER A 17 -18.78 15.83 5.02
CA SER A 17 -18.95 14.58 5.77
C SER A 17 -17.89 13.52 5.44
N ILE A 18 -17.14 13.68 4.32
CA ILE A 18 -16.03 12.80 3.94
C ILE A 18 -14.66 13.45 4.20
N GLU A 19 -14.64 14.70 4.64
CA GLU A 19 -13.43 15.44 4.98
C GLU A 19 -12.76 14.79 6.21
N GLY A 20 -11.58 14.19 6.01
CA GLY A 20 -10.81 13.54 7.08
C GLY A 20 -10.94 12.03 7.20
N ILE A 21 -11.81 11.37 6.40
CA ILE A 21 -11.90 9.91 6.37
C ILE A 21 -10.79 9.38 5.45
N THR A 22 -9.73 8.88 6.06
CA THR A 22 -8.53 8.40 5.37
C THR A 22 -8.06 7.08 5.96
N ILE A 23 -7.23 6.36 5.23
CA ILE A 23 -6.50 5.22 5.80
C ILE A 23 -5.34 5.79 6.62
N GLN A 24 -5.34 5.55 7.92
CA GLN A 24 -4.28 5.96 8.84
C GLN A 24 -3.11 4.97 8.76
N ASP A 25 -1.89 5.46 8.91
CA ASP A 25 -0.73 4.58 9.02
C ASP A 25 -0.73 3.87 10.38
N ARG A 26 -0.86 2.54 10.34
CA ARG A 26 -0.86 1.63 11.50
C ARG A 26 0.10 0.46 11.30
N LEU A 27 1.10 0.61 10.43
CA LEU A 27 2.10 -0.44 10.21
C LEU A 27 2.69 -0.93 11.53
N GLY A 28 2.79 -2.25 11.66
CA GLY A 28 3.25 -2.90 12.89
C GLY A 28 2.18 -3.11 13.96
N ASN A 29 0.95 -2.61 13.79
CA ASN A 29 -0.14 -2.96 14.69
C ASN A 29 -0.61 -4.40 14.44
N ARG A 30 -1.17 -5.01 15.48
CA ARG A 30 -1.78 -6.33 15.42
C ARG A 30 -3.29 -6.23 15.45
N VAL A 31 -3.97 -6.98 14.59
CA VAL A 31 -5.43 -7.11 14.68
C VAL A 31 -5.84 -7.85 15.96
N PRO A 32 -6.99 -7.50 16.57
CA PRO A 32 -7.47 -8.12 17.80
C PRO A 32 -7.98 -9.54 17.54
N LEU A 33 -7.12 -10.55 17.69
CA LEU A 33 -7.35 -11.94 17.31
C LEU A 33 -8.38 -12.67 18.21
N ASP A 34 -8.63 -12.17 19.41
CA ASP A 34 -9.55 -12.71 20.40
C ASP A 34 -11.01 -12.32 20.18
N LEU A 35 -11.27 -11.36 19.27
CA LEU A 35 -12.63 -10.96 18.95
C LEU A 35 -13.36 -12.04 18.17
N GLU A 36 -14.59 -12.32 18.59
CA GLU A 36 -15.48 -13.21 17.84
C GLU A 36 -16.04 -12.52 16.61
N ILE A 37 -15.97 -13.19 15.48
CA ILE A 37 -16.48 -12.73 14.18
C ILE A 37 -17.39 -13.79 13.57
N ARG A 38 -18.37 -13.40 12.79
CA ARG A 38 -19.31 -14.33 12.17
C ARG A 38 -18.89 -14.66 10.75
N ARG A 39 -18.69 -15.93 10.48
CA ARG A 39 -18.39 -16.48 9.15
C ARG A 39 -19.62 -16.49 8.23
N SER A 40 -19.39 -16.67 6.93
CA SER A 40 -20.44 -16.78 5.92
C SER A 40 -21.35 -18.01 6.07
N ASP A 41 -20.95 -19.03 6.83
CA ASP A 41 -21.80 -20.17 7.22
C ASP A 41 -22.72 -19.88 8.42
N GLY A 42 -22.48 -18.75 9.12
CA GLY A 42 -23.25 -18.27 10.26
C GLY A 42 -22.62 -18.58 11.61
N GLU A 43 -21.51 -19.34 11.64
CA GLU A 43 -20.81 -19.62 12.89
C GLU A 43 -20.04 -18.41 13.41
N TRP A 44 -20.08 -18.23 14.73
CA TRP A 44 -19.23 -17.27 15.44
C TRP A 44 -17.95 -17.96 15.89
N VAL A 45 -16.82 -17.40 15.50
CA VAL A 45 -15.48 -17.94 15.77
C VAL A 45 -14.53 -16.81 16.17
N PRO A 46 -13.50 -17.09 16.98
CA PRO A 46 -12.43 -16.12 17.20
C PRO A 46 -11.74 -15.77 15.88
N LEU A 47 -11.39 -14.49 15.66
CA LEU A 47 -10.68 -14.07 14.45
C LEU A 47 -9.37 -14.84 14.25
N GLN A 48 -8.73 -15.23 15.34
CA GLN A 48 -7.53 -16.08 15.32
C GLN A 48 -7.72 -17.36 14.50
N SER A 49 -8.89 -18.01 14.59
CA SER A 49 -9.15 -19.26 13.86
C SER A 49 -9.26 -19.09 12.33
N ILE A 50 -9.46 -17.86 11.87
CA ILE A 50 -9.45 -17.50 10.45
C ILE A 50 -8.02 -17.32 9.95
N LEU A 51 -7.09 -16.92 10.81
CA LEU A 51 -5.69 -16.64 10.49
C LEU A 51 -4.73 -17.79 10.87
N ASP A 52 -5.26 -18.96 11.24
CA ASP A 52 -4.50 -20.10 11.78
C ASP A 52 -3.85 -21.00 10.71
N SER A 53 -3.96 -20.62 9.43
CA SER A 53 -3.35 -21.36 8.31
C SER A 53 -1.83 -21.24 8.25
N GLY A 54 -1.25 -20.22 8.92
CA GLY A 54 0.16 -19.90 8.82
C GLY A 54 0.54 -19.19 7.53
N LEU A 55 -0.46 -18.70 6.75
CA LEU A 55 -0.28 -17.94 5.51
C LEU A 55 -0.46 -16.44 5.74
N PRO A 56 0.20 -15.59 4.96
CA PRO A 56 -0.10 -14.15 4.95
C PRO A 56 -1.51 -13.90 4.42
N VAL A 57 -2.12 -12.80 4.86
CA VAL A 57 -3.53 -12.51 4.58
C VAL A 57 -3.68 -11.15 3.92
N ILE A 58 -4.44 -11.10 2.83
CA ILE A 58 -4.99 -9.84 2.31
C ILE A 58 -6.28 -9.56 3.08
N PHE A 59 -6.28 -8.51 3.89
CA PHE A 59 -7.45 -8.04 4.61
C PHE A 59 -8.12 -6.88 3.87
N ASN A 60 -9.39 -7.06 3.50
CA ASN A 60 -10.16 -6.11 2.70
C ASN A 60 -11.49 -5.75 3.42
N PRO A 61 -11.54 -4.64 4.18
CA PRO A 61 -12.77 -4.15 4.79
C PRO A 61 -13.64 -3.43 3.74
N ILE A 62 -14.88 -3.88 3.59
CA ILE A 62 -15.89 -3.31 2.68
C ILE A 62 -17.27 -3.38 3.33
N TYR A 63 -18.33 -2.86 2.70
CA TYR A 63 -19.70 -3.27 3.01
C TYR A 63 -20.35 -3.91 1.77
N PHE A 64 -21.14 -4.97 1.98
CA PHE A 64 -21.55 -5.84 0.88
C PHE A 64 -22.58 -5.22 -0.05
N SER A 65 -23.31 -4.24 0.41
CA SER A 65 -24.32 -3.49 -0.36
C SER A 65 -23.77 -2.23 -1.06
N CYS A 66 -22.44 -1.99 -1.02
CA CYS A 66 -21.82 -0.81 -1.64
C CYS A 66 -22.11 -0.74 -3.15
N PRO A 67 -22.66 0.38 -3.65
CA PRO A 67 -23.06 0.46 -5.04
C PRO A 67 -21.89 0.70 -6.02
N MET A 68 -20.77 1.26 -5.58
CA MET A 68 -19.73 1.70 -6.51
C MET A 68 -18.28 1.47 -6.03
N LEU A 69 -17.79 2.22 -5.05
CA LEU A 69 -16.36 2.29 -4.71
C LEU A 69 -15.79 0.94 -4.24
N CYS A 70 -16.50 0.22 -3.36
CA CYS A 70 -16.03 -1.08 -2.89
C CYS A 70 -15.93 -2.11 -4.01
N ASN A 71 -16.83 -2.05 -5.02
CA ASN A 71 -16.76 -2.93 -6.18
C ASN A 71 -15.49 -2.67 -6.99
N LEU A 72 -15.17 -1.39 -7.26
CA LEU A 72 -13.95 -1.02 -7.99
C LEU A 72 -12.68 -1.47 -7.27
N VAL A 73 -12.60 -1.26 -5.95
CA VAL A 73 -11.46 -1.72 -5.13
C VAL A 73 -11.31 -3.24 -5.21
N VAL A 74 -12.42 -3.99 -5.03
CA VAL A 74 -12.38 -5.45 -5.03
C VAL A 74 -12.08 -6.03 -6.41
N GLU A 75 -12.65 -5.48 -7.48
CA GLU A 75 -12.39 -5.93 -8.86
C GLU A 75 -10.91 -5.72 -9.24
N ASN A 76 -10.33 -4.58 -8.91
CA ASN A 76 -8.91 -4.34 -9.17
C ASN A 76 -8.00 -5.20 -8.28
N LEU A 77 -8.42 -5.47 -7.04
CA LEU A 77 -7.71 -6.42 -6.18
C LEU A 77 -7.73 -7.84 -6.77
N ILE A 78 -8.87 -8.28 -7.29
CA ILE A 78 -9.04 -9.57 -7.97
C ILE A 78 -8.11 -9.70 -9.17
N LYS A 79 -8.02 -8.67 -10.02
CA LYS A 79 -7.08 -8.66 -11.16
C LYS A 79 -5.64 -8.80 -10.69
N SER A 80 -5.26 -8.02 -9.70
CA SER A 80 -3.92 -8.09 -9.12
C SER A 80 -3.62 -9.47 -8.49
N MET A 81 -4.60 -10.09 -7.83
CA MET A 81 -4.49 -11.45 -7.29
C MET A 81 -4.31 -12.50 -8.39
N ALA A 82 -4.99 -12.34 -9.52
CA ALA A 82 -4.87 -13.25 -10.67
C ALA A 82 -3.51 -13.11 -11.40
N GLU A 83 -2.88 -11.93 -11.33
CA GLU A 83 -1.63 -11.61 -12.03
C GLU A 83 -0.37 -11.72 -11.15
N CYS A 84 -0.50 -11.90 -9.83
CA CYS A 84 0.64 -11.87 -8.91
C CYS A 84 1.47 -13.17 -8.83
N ASP A 85 1.16 -14.20 -9.63
CA ASP A 85 1.83 -15.51 -9.66
C ASP A 85 1.83 -16.26 -8.31
N LEU A 86 0.86 -15.98 -7.43
CA LEU A 86 0.62 -16.68 -6.17
C LEU A 86 -0.76 -17.31 -6.16
N VAL A 87 -0.91 -18.44 -5.47
CA VAL A 87 -2.14 -19.22 -5.45
C VAL A 87 -2.92 -18.97 -4.17
N LEU A 88 -4.12 -18.40 -4.31
CA LEU A 88 -5.05 -18.18 -3.20
C LEU A 88 -5.41 -19.51 -2.50
N GLY A 89 -5.25 -19.54 -1.18
CA GLY A 89 -5.46 -20.70 -0.33
C GLY A 89 -4.29 -21.70 -0.31
N GLN A 90 -3.12 -21.34 -0.91
CA GLN A 90 -1.88 -22.10 -0.83
C GLN A 90 -0.70 -21.21 -0.42
N ASP A 91 -0.56 -20.03 -1.02
CA ASP A 91 0.50 -19.08 -0.75
C ASP A 91 0.03 -17.92 0.12
N TYR A 92 -1.26 -17.60 0.09
CA TYR A 92 -1.89 -16.56 0.89
C TYR A 92 -3.39 -16.81 1.04
N GLU A 93 -4.01 -16.12 1.98
CA GLU A 93 -5.47 -16.10 2.16
C GLU A 93 -6.03 -14.69 1.97
N VAL A 94 -7.36 -14.60 1.78
CA VAL A 94 -8.08 -13.32 1.72
C VAL A 94 -9.17 -13.31 2.77
N VAL A 95 -9.25 -12.23 3.52
CA VAL A 95 -10.33 -11.95 4.46
C VAL A 95 -11.06 -10.70 4.00
N THR A 96 -12.29 -10.85 3.54
CA THR A 96 -13.21 -9.76 3.23
C THR A 96 -14.19 -9.62 4.39
N MET A 97 -14.08 -8.51 5.13
CA MET A 97 -14.92 -8.23 6.30
C MET A 97 -15.91 -7.10 5.97
N SER A 98 -17.21 -7.33 6.24
CA SER A 98 -18.16 -6.23 6.18
C SER A 98 -17.93 -5.25 7.34
N ILE A 99 -17.98 -3.96 7.02
CA ILE A 99 -18.01 -2.88 8.02
C ILE A 99 -19.43 -2.49 8.44
N ASP A 100 -20.45 -3.04 7.76
CA ASP A 100 -21.85 -2.78 8.08
C ASP A 100 -22.39 -3.86 9.04
N PRO A 101 -22.75 -3.51 10.28
CA PRO A 101 -23.29 -4.48 11.23
C PRO A 101 -24.68 -5.01 10.83
N ARG A 102 -25.32 -4.42 9.81
CA ARG A 102 -26.60 -4.90 9.24
C ARG A 102 -26.41 -6.06 8.28
N ASP A 103 -25.20 -6.25 7.73
CA ASP A 103 -24.90 -7.35 6.84
C ASP A 103 -24.98 -8.70 7.57
N SER A 104 -25.68 -9.65 6.96
CA SER A 104 -25.88 -10.99 7.49
C SER A 104 -24.87 -12.00 6.94
N ALA A 105 -24.82 -13.18 7.56
CA ALA A 105 -24.05 -14.31 7.02
C ALA A 105 -24.55 -14.75 5.62
N LEU A 106 -25.83 -14.51 5.30
CA LEU A 106 -26.37 -14.78 3.96
C LEU A 106 -25.81 -13.78 2.95
N ASP A 107 -25.68 -12.52 3.31
CA ASP A 107 -25.08 -11.49 2.44
C ASP A 107 -23.60 -11.80 2.20
N ALA A 108 -22.86 -12.18 3.25
CA ALA A 108 -21.49 -12.68 3.15
C ALA A 108 -21.35 -13.86 2.19
N ARG A 109 -22.25 -14.85 2.28
CA ARG A 109 -22.26 -16.03 1.40
C ARG A 109 -22.54 -15.66 -0.05
N ASN A 110 -23.51 -14.79 -0.28
CA ASN A 110 -23.86 -14.34 -1.63
C ASN A 110 -22.71 -13.52 -2.24
N ARG A 111 -22.10 -12.63 -1.45
CA ARG A 111 -20.94 -11.85 -1.89
C ARG A 111 -19.75 -12.72 -2.22
N LYS A 112 -19.45 -13.72 -1.35
CA LYS A 112 -18.40 -14.70 -1.59
C LYS A 112 -18.58 -15.41 -2.94
N ARG A 113 -19.79 -15.90 -3.21
CA ARG A 113 -20.10 -16.60 -4.46
C ARG A 113 -19.83 -15.72 -5.67
N GLY A 114 -20.35 -14.49 -5.67
CA GLY A 114 -20.17 -13.59 -6.81
C GLY A 114 -18.70 -13.22 -7.05
N LEU A 115 -17.95 -12.90 -5.99
CA LEU A 115 -16.54 -12.53 -6.14
C LEU A 115 -15.64 -13.72 -6.52
N LEU A 116 -15.96 -14.93 -6.08
CA LEU A 116 -15.25 -16.14 -6.53
C LEU A 116 -15.50 -16.43 -8.02
N GLU A 117 -16.69 -16.12 -8.55
CA GLU A 117 -16.95 -16.22 -10.00
C GLU A 117 -16.07 -15.25 -10.78
N VAL A 118 -16.04 -13.96 -10.38
CA VAL A 118 -15.18 -12.96 -11.00
C VAL A 118 -13.69 -13.35 -10.92
N PHE A 119 -13.23 -13.83 -9.76
CA PHE A 119 -11.85 -14.30 -9.61
C PHE A 119 -11.52 -15.48 -10.52
N ARG A 120 -12.44 -16.42 -10.71
CA ARG A 120 -12.24 -17.55 -11.63
C ARG A 120 -12.12 -17.10 -13.09
N GLU A 121 -12.95 -16.13 -13.50
CA GLU A 121 -12.88 -15.54 -14.84
C GLU A 121 -11.53 -14.86 -15.10
N GLU A 122 -11.04 -14.03 -14.17
CA GLU A 122 -9.73 -13.39 -14.30
C GLU A 122 -8.57 -14.41 -14.23
N ALA A 123 -8.67 -15.41 -13.36
CA ALA A 123 -7.66 -16.47 -13.23
C ALA A 123 -7.55 -17.36 -14.47
N GLU A 124 -8.65 -17.57 -15.22
CA GLU A 124 -8.62 -18.28 -16.51
C GLU A 124 -7.75 -17.55 -17.54
N LEU A 125 -7.73 -16.22 -17.51
CA LEU A 125 -6.93 -15.41 -18.43
C LEU A 125 -5.42 -15.50 -18.14
N THR A 126 -5.05 -15.67 -16.88
CA THR A 126 -3.65 -15.71 -16.42
C THR A 126 -3.13 -17.14 -16.23
N GLY A 127 -4.03 -18.13 -16.14
CA GLY A 127 -3.69 -19.54 -15.90
C GLY A 127 -3.39 -19.88 -14.44
N VAL A 128 -3.69 -18.97 -13.49
CA VAL A 128 -3.51 -19.23 -12.05
C VAL A 128 -4.54 -20.25 -11.55
N SER A 129 -4.14 -21.12 -10.61
CA SER A 129 -5.03 -22.13 -10.05
C SER A 129 -6.07 -21.53 -9.12
N THR A 130 -7.33 -21.92 -9.25
CA THR A 130 -8.44 -21.52 -8.37
C THR A 130 -8.96 -22.67 -7.49
N ALA A 131 -8.30 -23.82 -7.49
CA ALA A 131 -8.77 -25.02 -6.78
C ALA A 131 -8.93 -24.82 -5.28
N SER A 132 -8.07 -24.03 -4.65
CA SER A 132 -8.07 -23.71 -3.22
C SER A 132 -8.77 -22.37 -2.88
N ALA A 133 -9.22 -21.63 -3.88
CA ALA A 133 -9.74 -20.27 -3.70
C ALA A 133 -10.96 -20.22 -2.76
N GLU A 134 -11.85 -21.20 -2.84
CA GLU A 134 -13.05 -21.23 -1.99
C GLU A 134 -12.71 -21.43 -0.51
N ALA A 135 -11.70 -22.21 -0.19
CA ALA A 135 -11.22 -22.41 1.16
C ALA A 135 -10.40 -21.21 1.65
N GLY A 136 -9.57 -20.61 0.80
CA GLY A 136 -8.67 -19.51 1.15
C GLY A 136 -9.30 -18.11 1.16
N TRP A 137 -10.58 -17.95 0.76
CA TRP A 137 -11.26 -16.66 0.79
C TRP A 137 -12.39 -16.62 1.82
N HIS A 138 -12.17 -15.93 2.91
CA HIS A 138 -13.08 -15.80 4.03
C HIS A 138 -13.92 -14.54 3.94
N PHE A 139 -15.24 -14.67 4.19
CA PHE A 139 -16.17 -13.55 4.23
C PHE A 139 -16.78 -13.46 5.62
N LEU A 140 -16.59 -12.31 6.26
CA LEU A 140 -16.88 -12.11 7.66
C LEU A 140 -17.90 -10.98 7.87
N THR A 141 -18.75 -11.16 8.87
CA THR A 141 -19.69 -10.16 9.36
C THR A 141 -19.63 -10.12 10.89
N GLY A 142 -20.18 -9.10 11.50
CA GLY A 142 -20.17 -8.96 12.96
C GLY A 142 -21.09 -7.84 13.43
N GLU A 143 -21.05 -7.56 14.72
CA GLU A 143 -21.67 -6.37 15.31
C GLU A 143 -20.63 -5.24 15.36
N GLU A 144 -21.05 -3.99 15.49
CA GLU A 144 -20.16 -2.82 15.54
C GLU A 144 -19.01 -2.97 16.55
N LYS A 145 -19.31 -3.58 17.70
CA LYS A 145 -18.33 -3.78 18.79
C LYS A 145 -17.15 -4.69 18.41
N GLN A 146 -17.30 -5.54 17.36
CA GLN A 146 -16.20 -6.34 16.80
C GLN A 146 -15.62 -5.68 15.54
N LEU A 147 -16.48 -5.21 14.62
CA LEU A 147 -16.06 -4.69 13.33
C LEU A 147 -15.17 -3.46 13.47
N LYS A 148 -15.58 -2.50 14.31
CA LYS A 148 -14.86 -1.24 14.48
C LYS A 148 -13.45 -1.42 15.04
N PRO A 149 -13.20 -2.18 16.14
CA PRO A 149 -11.84 -2.39 16.62
C PRO A 149 -10.92 -3.11 15.62
N ILE A 150 -11.46 -4.04 14.80
CA ILE A 150 -10.67 -4.72 13.76
C ILE A 150 -10.29 -3.71 12.67
N ALA A 151 -11.23 -2.92 12.16
CA ALA A 151 -10.96 -1.90 11.15
C ALA A 151 -9.97 -0.84 11.67
N ASP A 152 -10.16 -0.33 12.90
CA ASP A 152 -9.28 0.65 13.52
C ASP A 152 -7.84 0.15 13.70
N SER A 153 -7.68 -1.14 13.97
CA SER A 153 -6.35 -1.74 14.14
C SER A 153 -5.47 -1.67 12.90
N VAL A 154 -6.08 -1.68 11.72
CA VAL A 154 -5.40 -1.52 10.43
C VAL A 154 -5.44 -0.07 9.91
N GLY A 155 -6.07 0.84 10.66
CA GLY A 155 -6.19 2.25 10.28
C GLY A 155 -7.28 2.53 9.25
N PHE A 156 -8.25 1.64 9.10
CA PHE A 156 -9.37 1.83 8.19
C PHE A 156 -10.48 2.60 8.88
N ASP A 157 -10.53 3.93 8.65
CA ASP A 157 -11.61 4.78 9.15
C ASP A 157 -12.84 4.69 8.25
N TYR A 158 -14.00 4.62 8.88
CA TYR A 158 -15.28 4.67 8.21
C TYR A 158 -16.34 5.34 9.08
N GLU A 159 -17.30 6.03 8.45
CA GLU A 159 -18.39 6.71 9.12
C GLU A 159 -19.68 6.61 8.29
N TRP A 160 -20.82 6.41 8.96
CA TRP A 160 -22.11 6.40 8.29
C TRP A 160 -22.54 7.80 7.90
N ASN A 161 -22.73 8.04 6.61
CA ASN A 161 -23.23 9.29 6.08
C ASN A 161 -24.75 9.25 5.95
N THR A 162 -25.44 10.04 6.78
CA THR A 162 -26.90 10.08 6.82
C THR A 162 -27.55 10.78 5.63
N TYR A 163 -26.78 11.49 4.78
CA TYR A 163 -27.30 12.18 3.61
C TYR A 163 -27.54 11.25 2.42
N ASN A 164 -26.61 10.36 2.17
CA ASN A 164 -26.69 9.41 1.05
C ASN A 164 -26.96 7.98 1.52
N GLU A 165 -27.10 7.77 2.83
CA GLU A 165 -27.33 6.44 3.45
C GLU A 165 -26.24 5.42 3.08
N GLU A 166 -24.97 5.87 3.02
CA GLU A 166 -23.82 5.06 2.69
C GLU A 166 -22.69 5.24 3.72
N TYR A 167 -21.78 4.29 3.79
CA TYR A 167 -20.54 4.46 4.52
C TYR A 167 -19.54 5.26 3.72
N ALA A 168 -19.06 6.37 4.27
CA ALA A 168 -17.85 7.03 3.82
C ALA A 168 -16.64 6.29 4.41
N HIS A 169 -15.69 5.88 3.57
CA HIS A 169 -14.49 5.16 3.97
C HIS A 169 -13.32 5.39 3.03
N GLY A 170 -12.10 5.12 3.49
CA GLY A 170 -10.92 5.09 2.64
C GLY A 170 -10.95 3.94 1.63
N ALA A 171 -10.19 4.06 0.53
CA ALA A 171 -10.02 3.00 -0.45
C ALA A 171 -8.66 2.31 -0.26
N GLY A 172 -8.64 0.98 -0.16
CA GLY A 172 -7.41 0.21 -0.03
C GLY A 172 -7.62 -1.19 0.51
N ALA A 173 -6.53 -1.95 0.53
CA ALA A 173 -6.41 -3.27 1.12
C ALA A 173 -5.19 -3.32 2.06
N PHE A 174 -5.16 -4.30 2.93
CA PHE A 174 -4.13 -4.45 3.96
C PHE A 174 -3.51 -5.83 3.86
N VAL A 175 -2.21 -5.93 4.09
CA VAL A 175 -1.53 -7.23 4.16
C VAL A 175 -1.11 -7.48 5.60
N LEU A 176 -1.53 -8.63 6.11
CA LEU A 176 -1.24 -9.08 7.46
C LEU A 176 -0.28 -10.27 7.41
N SER A 177 0.62 -10.35 8.39
CA SER A 177 1.39 -11.59 8.62
C SER A 177 0.48 -12.70 9.14
N PRO A 178 0.96 -13.98 9.17
CA PRO A 178 0.23 -15.09 9.76
C PRO A 178 -0.20 -14.85 11.22
N GLU A 179 0.55 -14.03 11.96
CA GLU A 179 0.25 -13.67 13.35
C GLU A 179 -0.70 -12.47 13.47
N GLY A 180 -1.25 -11.97 12.35
CA GLY A 180 -2.16 -10.83 12.31
C GLY A 180 -1.49 -9.47 12.49
N LEU A 181 -0.18 -9.36 12.20
CA LEU A 181 0.54 -8.09 12.22
C LEU A 181 0.34 -7.35 10.89
N LEU A 182 -0.06 -6.08 10.91
CA LEU A 182 -0.15 -5.26 9.70
C LEU A 182 1.25 -4.99 9.15
N THR A 183 1.57 -5.59 8.00
CA THR A 183 2.88 -5.48 7.35
C THR A 183 2.89 -4.47 6.22
N ARG A 184 1.77 -4.30 5.51
CA ARG A 184 1.65 -3.36 4.39
C ARG A 184 0.23 -2.80 4.27
N THR A 185 0.12 -1.53 3.91
CA THR A 185 -1.12 -0.89 3.49
C THR A 185 -1.04 -0.58 2.00
N LEU A 186 -1.97 -1.09 1.23
CA LEU A 186 -2.13 -0.83 -0.20
C LEU A 186 -3.24 0.20 -0.37
N GLN A 187 -2.87 1.48 -0.51
CA GLN A 187 -3.82 2.59 -0.62
C GLN A 187 -4.29 2.80 -2.06
N GLY A 188 -5.52 3.24 -2.21
CA GLY A 188 -6.13 3.56 -3.50
C GLY A 188 -7.02 2.44 -4.01
N VAL A 189 -7.35 2.52 -5.30
CA VAL A 189 -8.27 1.60 -5.97
C VAL A 189 -7.57 0.66 -6.95
N GLU A 190 -6.32 0.94 -7.29
CA GLU A 190 -5.50 0.16 -8.22
C GLU A 190 -4.34 -0.49 -7.45
N PHE A 191 -4.07 -1.74 -7.74
CA PHE A 191 -3.05 -2.52 -7.07
C PHE A 191 -2.11 -3.14 -8.11
N ASP A 192 -0.84 -2.79 -8.05
CA ASP A 192 0.17 -3.40 -8.91
C ASP A 192 0.46 -4.85 -8.48
N PRO A 193 0.35 -5.84 -9.40
CA PRO A 193 0.53 -7.25 -9.08
C PRO A 193 1.89 -7.59 -8.46
N GLN A 194 2.96 -6.92 -8.90
CA GLN A 194 4.30 -7.16 -8.35
C GLN A 194 4.43 -6.61 -6.93
N THR A 195 3.83 -5.45 -6.68
CA THR A 195 3.76 -4.85 -5.33
C THR A 195 2.96 -5.75 -4.38
N LEU A 196 1.82 -6.29 -4.83
CA LEU A 196 1.02 -7.24 -4.06
C LEU A 196 1.81 -8.52 -3.74
N ARG A 197 2.45 -9.11 -4.76
CA ARG A 197 3.31 -10.28 -4.59
C ARG A 197 4.41 -10.05 -3.54
N LEU A 198 5.14 -8.93 -3.68
CA LEU A 198 6.22 -8.60 -2.76
C LEU A 198 5.70 -8.42 -1.33
N ALA A 199 4.58 -7.71 -1.17
CA ALA A 199 3.96 -7.51 0.14
C ALA A 199 3.57 -8.83 0.81
N LEU A 200 3.04 -9.80 0.05
CA LEU A 200 2.68 -11.12 0.57
C LEU A 200 3.91 -11.95 0.95
N VAL A 201 4.96 -11.93 0.12
CA VAL A 201 6.23 -12.63 0.44
C VAL A 201 6.89 -12.05 1.69
N GLU A 202 6.94 -10.71 1.82
CA GLU A 202 7.47 -10.06 3.03
C GLU A 202 6.64 -10.39 4.27
N ALA A 203 5.32 -10.42 4.14
CA ALA A 203 4.40 -10.74 5.23
C ALA A 203 4.53 -12.19 5.70
N SER A 204 4.83 -13.15 4.82
CA SER A 204 5.04 -14.55 5.19
C SER A 204 6.24 -14.73 6.10
N ASP A 205 7.26 -13.87 6.01
CA ASP A 205 8.42 -13.83 6.90
C ASP A 205 8.20 -12.96 8.16
N GLY A 206 7.00 -12.41 8.34
CA GLY A 206 6.67 -11.48 9.45
C GLY A 206 7.39 -10.14 9.36
N LYS A 207 7.92 -9.77 8.21
CA LYS A 207 8.63 -8.50 7.99
C LYS A 207 7.63 -7.37 7.82
N VAL A 208 7.76 -6.34 8.64
CA VAL A 208 7.00 -5.10 8.48
C VAL A 208 7.73 -4.20 7.49
N GLY A 209 7.05 -3.79 6.41
CA GLY A 209 7.61 -2.85 5.45
C GLY A 209 8.01 -1.54 6.15
N THR A 210 9.17 -0.99 5.78
CA THR A 210 9.60 0.29 6.31
C THR A 210 8.98 1.44 5.53
N TRP A 211 8.88 2.65 6.14
CA TRP A 211 8.46 3.85 5.43
C TRP A 211 9.35 4.17 4.21
N ALA A 212 10.62 3.74 4.24
CA ALA A 212 11.55 3.90 3.14
C ALA A 212 11.17 3.01 1.94
N ASP A 213 10.70 1.78 2.19
CA ASP A 213 10.21 0.87 1.15
C ASP A 213 8.96 1.43 0.48
N GLN A 214 8.07 2.04 1.28
CA GLN A 214 6.86 2.69 0.78
C GLN A 214 7.19 3.93 -0.06
N MET A 215 8.21 4.72 0.33
CA MET A 215 8.69 5.87 -0.43
C MET A 215 9.34 5.44 -1.75
N ILE A 216 10.14 4.38 -1.76
CA ILE A 216 10.77 3.84 -2.97
C ILE A 216 9.71 3.38 -3.96
N LEU A 217 8.70 2.62 -3.52
CA LEU A 217 7.60 2.15 -4.38
C LEU A 217 6.76 3.30 -4.94
N THR A 218 6.49 4.34 -4.15
CA THR A 218 5.78 5.55 -4.62
C THR A 218 6.58 6.33 -5.67
N CYS A 219 7.92 6.33 -5.57
CA CYS A 219 8.79 6.97 -6.55
C CYS A 219 8.93 6.18 -7.86
N PHE A 220 8.63 4.88 -7.86
CA PHE A 220 8.77 3.98 -9.01
C PHE A 220 7.45 3.60 -9.67
N VAL A 221 6.33 4.28 -9.38
CA VAL A 221 5.10 4.12 -10.16
C VAL A 221 5.37 4.62 -11.57
N TYR A 222 5.71 3.67 -12.45
CA TYR A 222 5.77 3.88 -13.89
C TYR A 222 4.33 3.86 -14.41
N ASP A 223 3.88 4.97 -14.97
CA ASP A 223 2.60 5.03 -15.68
C ASP A 223 2.79 4.48 -17.10
N PRO A 224 2.30 3.28 -17.40
CA PRO A 224 2.49 2.65 -18.70
C PRO A 224 1.77 3.38 -19.82
N ASP A 225 0.68 4.12 -19.53
CA ASP A 225 -0.11 4.82 -20.54
C ASP A 225 0.53 6.13 -20.98
N SER A 226 1.27 6.81 -20.10
CA SER A 226 1.96 8.06 -20.43
C SER A 226 3.43 7.89 -20.80
N ALA A 227 4.04 6.73 -20.60
CA ALA A 227 5.47 6.44 -20.74
C ALA A 227 6.37 7.47 -20.03
N ARG A 228 5.90 8.03 -18.91
CA ARG A 228 6.57 9.10 -18.17
C ARG A 228 6.65 8.76 -16.68
N TYR A 229 7.78 9.08 -16.09
CA TYR A 229 7.92 9.11 -14.64
C TYR A 229 7.13 10.30 -14.08
N GLY A 230 6.47 10.13 -12.96
CA GLY A 230 5.77 11.21 -12.28
C GLY A 230 6.67 12.43 -12.07
N PRO A 231 6.10 13.67 -12.04
CA PRO A 231 6.88 14.90 -11.94
C PRO A 231 7.80 14.94 -10.71
N GLU A 232 7.45 14.23 -9.67
CA GLU A 232 8.23 14.11 -8.42
C GLU A 232 9.49 13.24 -8.61
N ALA A 233 9.40 12.13 -9.33
CA ALA A 233 10.55 11.29 -9.66
C ALA A 233 11.58 12.04 -10.51
N LEU A 234 11.10 12.85 -11.47
CA LEU A 234 11.97 13.71 -12.29
C LEU A 234 12.67 14.78 -11.46
N LEU A 235 12.01 15.34 -10.44
CA LEU A 235 12.61 16.30 -9.53
C LEU A 235 13.73 15.66 -8.69
N VAL A 236 13.48 14.48 -8.11
CA VAL A 236 14.49 13.74 -7.33
C VAL A 236 15.70 13.36 -8.18
N MET A 237 15.48 12.88 -9.42
CA MET A 237 16.58 12.58 -10.35
C MET A 237 17.41 13.84 -10.71
N ARG A 238 16.75 14.98 -10.95
CA ARG A 238 17.43 16.25 -11.26
C ARG A 238 18.25 16.74 -10.09
N LEU A 239 17.71 16.72 -8.88
CA LEU A 239 18.42 17.15 -7.67
C LEU A 239 19.58 16.22 -7.32
N GLY A 240 19.38 14.88 -7.44
CA GLY A 240 20.44 13.89 -7.26
C GLY A 240 21.55 14.02 -8.28
N GLY A 241 21.20 14.20 -9.55
CA GLY A 241 22.16 14.46 -10.62
C GLY A 241 22.98 15.74 -10.41
N LEU A 242 22.31 16.84 -10.03
CA LEU A 242 22.96 18.09 -9.72
C LEU A 242 23.94 17.98 -8.52
N ALA A 243 23.50 17.33 -7.45
CA ALA A 243 24.34 17.07 -6.27
C ALA A 243 25.59 16.24 -6.61
N THR A 244 25.43 15.22 -7.46
CA THR A 244 26.55 14.38 -7.94
C THR A 244 27.55 15.19 -8.77
N VAL A 245 27.07 16.02 -9.70
CA VAL A 245 27.94 16.88 -10.54
C VAL A 245 28.70 17.90 -9.69
N LEU A 246 28.02 18.55 -8.73
CA LEU A 246 28.65 19.51 -7.82
C LEU A 246 29.65 18.84 -6.88
N GLY A 247 29.34 17.66 -6.36
CA GLY A 247 30.24 16.88 -5.50
C GLY A 247 31.50 16.42 -6.22
N LEU A 248 31.35 15.81 -7.41
CA LEU A 248 32.46 15.39 -8.24
C LEU A 248 33.30 16.58 -8.75
N GLY A 249 32.63 17.65 -9.20
CA GLY A 249 33.31 18.86 -9.63
C GLY A 249 34.10 19.52 -8.50
N GLY A 250 33.53 19.64 -7.32
CA GLY A 250 34.22 20.15 -6.14
C GLY A 250 35.41 19.30 -5.70
N PHE A 251 35.24 17.95 -5.75
CA PHE A 251 36.31 17.00 -5.45
C PHE A 251 37.48 17.12 -6.43
N LEU A 252 37.20 17.18 -7.74
CA LEU A 252 38.22 17.35 -8.76
C LEU A 252 38.94 18.69 -8.66
N LEU A 253 38.23 19.78 -8.33
CA LEU A 253 38.82 21.07 -8.10
C LEU A 253 39.73 21.09 -6.84
N ALA A 254 39.34 20.38 -5.79
CA ALA A 254 40.14 20.22 -4.60
C ALA A 254 41.42 19.44 -4.86
N LEU A 255 41.35 18.34 -5.63
CA LEU A 255 42.54 17.59 -6.07
C LEU A 255 43.49 18.48 -6.92
N ARG A 256 42.95 19.21 -7.89
CA ARG A 256 43.73 20.09 -8.74
C ARG A 256 44.40 21.23 -7.96
N ARG A 257 43.74 21.76 -6.92
CA ARG A 257 44.35 22.77 -6.01
C ARG A 257 45.47 22.16 -5.19
N ARG A 258 45.31 20.94 -4.71
CA ARG A 258 46.32 20.22 -3.93
C ARG A 258 47.57 19.92 -4.78
N ASP A 259 47.38 19.47 -6.05
CA ASP A 259 48.49 19.23 -6.96
C ASP A 259 49.26 20.51 -7.30
N ARG A 260 48.55 21.63 -7.46
CA ARG A 260 49.21 22.93 -7.70
C ARG A 260 49.98 23.41 -6.47
N GLN A 261 49.55 23.15 -5.29
CA GLN A 261 50.26 23.50 -4.06
C GLN A 261 51.51 22.64 -3.86
N ASN A 262 51.45 21.36 -4.21
CA ASN A 262 52.61 20.48 -4.14
C ASN A 262 53.66 20.83 -5.21
N ALA A 263 53.26 21.18 -6.44
CA ALA A 263 54.17 21.62 -7.48
C ALA A 263 54.91 22.94 -7.14
N SER A 264 54.24 23.88 -6.42
CA SER A 264 54.90 25.13 -6.00
C SER A 264 55.87 24.93 -4.83
N SER A 265 55.73 23.89 -4.03
CA SER A 265 56.67 23.56 -2.94
C SER A 265 57.92 22.83 -3.46
N GLU A 266 57.85 22.07 -4.55
CA GLU A 266 59.00 21.42 -5.17
C GLU A 266 59.91 22.42 -5.93
N ASP A 267 59.33 23.48 -6.51
CA ASP A 267 60.12 24.56 -7.19
C ASP A 267 60.89 25.41 -6.17
N ASP A 268 60.36 25.65 -4.99
CA ASP A 268 61.05 26.42 -3.94
C ASP A 268 62.20 25.62 -3.30
N ASP A 269 62.05 24.34 -3.06
CA ASP A 269 63.13 23.45 -2.55
C ASP A 269 64.28 23.28 -3.57
N SER A 270 63.95 23.28 -4.85
CA SER A 270 64.99 23.21 -5.90
C SER A 270 65.80 24.45 -6.06
N MET A 271 65.25 25.65 -5.80
CA MET A 271 65.96 26.92 -5.85
C MET A 271 66.85 27.15 -4.61
N ASP A 272 66.49 26.63 -3.47
CA ASP A 272 67.29 26.77 -2.22
C ASP A 272 68.51 25.84 -2.24
N SER A 273 68.37 24.62 -2.80
CA SER A 273 69.48 23.67 -2.97
C SER A 273 70.54 24.17 -3.98
N GLN A 274 70.18 24.96 -5.01
CA GLN A 274 71.14 25.56 -5.95
C GLN A 274 71.87 26.78 -5.37
N ARG A 275 71.29 27.44 -4.35
CA ARG A 275 71.96 28.56 -3.64
C ARG A 275 73.03 28.08 -2.67
N GLU A 276 72.90 26.89 -2.09
CA GLU A 276 73.92 26.34 -1.18
C GLU A 276 75.16 25.77 -1.87
N GLN A 277 75.04 25.36 -3.15
CA GLN A 277 76.19 24.81 -3.91
C GLN A 277 77.03 25.86 -4.62
N GLY A 278 76.73 27.13 -4.52
CA GLY A 278 77.43 28.25 -5.15
C GLY A 278 78.26 29.09 -4.22
N LYS A 279 78.60 28.65 -2.96
CA LYS A 279 79.43 29.36 -1.99
C LYS A 279 80.76 28.61 -1.75
#